data_0fbb51dcd69b4b66ca863ec50f1ab3cd
#
_entry.id   0fbb51dcd69b4b66ca863ec50f1ab3cd
#
_cell.length_a   1.000
_cell.length_b   1.000
_cell.length_c   1.000
_cell.angle_alpha   90.00
_cell.angle_beta   90.00
_cell.angle_gamma   90.00
#
_symmetry.space_group_name_H-M   'P 1'
#
loop_
_entity.id
_entity.type
_entity.pdbx_description
1 polymer ?
#
loop_
_entity_poly.entity_id
_entity_poly.type
_entity_poly.pdbx_seq_one_letter_code
_entity_poly.pdbx_strand_id
1 'polypeptide(L)'
;MTTQQELTPELIRAALTTVKFPGFSRDIVSFGLVKKIDIDAENNVTIDLVIESKNADIPRYIFEGVHGVMKHLPGVKHCDVNIEHKAPEAKKGINDDPSTWKSSVPGAKHVIAVASGKGGVGKSTVSANLAVALSKLGYSVGLVDLDIYGPSMSLMFGTKERPGANENDEFIPVTAHGVKLLSMGLLINESDPVAVRGPLATRYVQQFLRNVAWGDVDFLILDLPPGTGDIQLTIVQTAELDGVVVVTT
;
A
#
# COMPACT_ATOMS: atom_id res chain seq x y z
N MET A 1 47.44 -6.80 -5.63
CA MET A 1 47.09 -6.52 -4.22
C MET A 1 45.57 -6.35 -4.19
N THR A 2 44.89 -7.38 -3.84
CA THR A 2 43.40 -7.38 -3.74
C THR A 2 43.05 -6.68 -2.44
N THR A 3 42.51 -5.50 -2.50
CA THR A 3 41.98 -4.78 -1.33
C THR A 3 40.89 -5.68 -0.73
N GLN A 4 41.17 -6.34 0.39
CA GLN A 4 40.15 -7.00 1.19
C GLN A 4 39.19 -5.90 1.66
N GLN A 5 38.01 -5.87 1.11
CA GLN A 5 36.96 -4.98 1.55
C GLN A 5 36.57 -5.42 2.96
N GLU A 6 36.81 -4.58 3.95
CA GLU A 6 36.49 -4.85 5.35
C GLU A 6 34.99 -5.09 5.48
N LEU A 7 34.62 -6.18 6.15
CA LEU A 7 33.21 -6.55 6.35
C LEU A 7 32.60 -5.58 7.37
N THR A 8 31.61 -4.80 6.94
CA THR A 8 30.93 -3.82 7.80
C THR A 8 29.41 -4.08 7.84
N PRO A 9 28.70 -3.66 8.91
CA PRO A 9 27.26 -3.76 8.99
C PRO A 9 26.53 -3.07 7.82
N GLU A 10 27.09 -1.96 7.30
CA GLU A 10 26.55 -1.21 6.15
C GLU A 10 26.65 -2.04 4.87
N LEU A 11 27.76 -2.75 4.66
CA LEU A 11 27.95 -3.62 3.50
C LEU A 11 26.94 -4.78 3.53
N ILE A 12 26.75 -5.39 4.71
CA ILE A 12 25.78 -6.46 4.90
C ILE A 12 24.34 -5.94 4.67
N ARG A 13 24.03 -4.77 5.25
CA ARG A 13 22.70 -4.13 5.07
C ARG A 13 22.44 -3.81 3.60
N ALA A 14 23.43 -3.33 2.85
CA ALA A 14 23.30 -3.10 1.41
C ALA A 14 23.06 -4.41 0.63
N ALA A 15 23.76 -5.49 0.98
CA ALA A 15 23.55 -6.80 0.35
C ALA A 15 22.13 -7.35 0.61
N LEU A 16 21.59 -7.12 1.81
CA LEU A 16 20.25 -7.56 2.20
C LEU A 16 19.12 -6.84 1.46
N THR A 17 19.36 -5.70 0.78
CA THR A 17 18.36 -5.04 -0.08
C THR A 17 17.98 -5.86 -1.30
N THR A 18 18.75 -6.89 -1.63
CA THR A 18 18.43 -7.84 -2.70
C THR A 18 17.36 -8.86 -2.30
N VAL A 19 17.16 -9.08 -0.99
CA VAL A 19 16.16 -10.02 -0.47
C VAL A 19 14.79 -9.33 -0.43
N LYS A 20 13.89 -9.77 -1.30
CA LYS A 20 12.53 -9.21 -1.39
C LYS A 20 11.60 -9.86 -0.37
N PHE A 21 10.67 -9.05 0.16
CA PHE A 21 9.60 -9.61 0.99
C PHE A 21 8.58 -10.34 0.09
N PRO A 22 8.19 -11.58 0.41
CA PRO A 22 7.26 -12.35 -0.41
C PRO A 22 5.94 -11.60 -0.67
N GLY A 23 5.60 -11.46 -1.96
CA GLY A 23 4.39 -10.73 -2.39
C GLY A 23 4.53 -9.21 -2.49
N PHE A 24 5.74 -8.66 -2.26
CA PHE A 24 6.02 -7.23 -2.36
C PHE A 24 7.26 -6.96 -3.21
N SER A 25 7.31 -5.79 -3.84
CA SER A 25 8.50 -5.32 -4.58
C SER A 25 9.59 -4.75 -3.66
N ARG A 26 9.27 -4.46 -2.39
CA ARG A 26 10.21 -3.91 -1.40
C ARG A 26 11.07 -5.02 -0.77
N ASP A 27 12.30 -4.66 -0.41
CA ASP A 27 13.25 -5.53 0.26
C ASP A 27 13.06 -5.52 1.78
N ILE A 28 13.65 -6.51 2.47
CA ILE A 28 13.53 -6.70 3.92
C ILE A 28 14.15 -5.56 4.74
N VAL A 29 15.11 -4.81 4.17
CA VAL A 29 15.74 -3.67 4.83
C VAL A 29 14.80 -2.46 4.80
N SER A 30 14.23 -2.17 3.62
CA SER A 30 13.24 -1.11 3.43
C SER A 30 11.94 -1.35 4.19
N PHE A 31 11.60 -2.62 4.49
CA PHE A 31 10.50 -2.99 5.39
C PHE A 31 10.84 -2.84 6.87
N GLY A 32 12.11 -2.54 7.21
CA GLY A 32 12.55 -2.40 8.60
C GLY A 32 12.60 -3.73 9.37
N LEU A 33 12.66 -4.87 8.68
CA LEU A 33 12.71 -6.18 9.34
C LEU A 33 14.07 -6.44 9.99
N VAL A 34 15.16 -5.88 9.45
CA VAL A 34 16.52 -6.03 9.97
C VAL A 34 16.71 -5.12 11.18
N LYS A 35 16.73 -5.69 12.38
CA LYS A 35 16.87 -4.94 13.64
C LYS A 35 18.32 -4.76 14.05
N LYS A 36 19.13 -5.82 13.94
CA LYS A 36 20.52 -5.80 14.37
C LYS A 36 21.37 -6.62 13.43
N ILE A 37 22.63 -6.19 13.23
CA ILE A 37 23.67 -6.91 12.51
C ILE A 37 24.90 -6.80 13.38
N ASP A 38 25.41 -7.94 13.85
CA ASP A 38 26.65 -8.06 14.61
C ASP A 38 27.69 -8.85 13.79
N ILE A 39 28.95 -8.44 13.89
CA ILE A 39 30.08 -9.09 13.25
C ILE A 39 31.12 -9.31 14.34
N ASP A 40 31.56 -10.55 14.53
CA ASP A 40 32.60 -10.87 15.49
C ASP A 40 34.01 -10.73 14.87
N ALA A 41 35.05 -10.87 15.73
CA ALA A 41 36.44 -10.76 15.33
C ALA A 41 36.88 -11.84 14.31
N GLU A 42 36.11 -12.89 14.15
CA GLU A 42 36.35 -14.01 13.24
C GLU A 42 35.56 -13.89 11.93
N ASN A 43 34.81 -12.77 11.73
CA ASN A 43 33.92 -12.52 10.60
C ASN A 43 32.70 -13.47 10.56
N ASN A 44 32.22 -13.96 11.71
CA ASN A 44 30.90 -14.53 11.79
C ASN A 44 29.88 -13.41 11.95
N VAL A 45 28.77 -13.54 11.23
CA VAL A 45 27.72 -12.53 11.17
C VAL A 45 26.48 -13.04 11.87
N THR A 46 25.90 -12.25 12.76
CA THR A 46 24.59 -12.52 13.37
C THR A 46 23.61 -11.46 12.92
N ILE A 47 22.47 -11.88 12.37
CA ILE A 47 21.42 -10.98 11.86
C ILE A 47 20.13 -11.24 12.62
N ASP A 48 19.62 -10.24 13.32
CA ASP A 48 18.34 -10.31 14.02
C ASP A 48 17.24 -9.67 13.17
N LEU A 49 16.22 -10.46 12.87
CA LEU A 49 15.05 -10.07 12.08
C LEU A 49 13.78 -10.16 12.92
N VAL A 50 12.89 -9.18 12.75
CA VAL A 50 11.53 -9.25 13.30
C VAL A 50 10.55 -9.28 12.15
N ILE A 51 9.76 -10.34 12.06
CA ILE A 51 8.79 -10.55 10.99
C ILE A 51 7.40 -10.58 11.60
N GLU A 52 6.56 -9.61 11.20
CA GLU A 52 5.14 -9.60 11.55
C GLU A 52 4.34 -10.14 10.35
N SER A 53 3.85 -11.37 10.47
CA SER A 53 3.07 -12.00 9.39
C SER A 53 2.11 -13.05 9.94
N LYS A 54 0.90 -13.16 9.30
CA LYS A 54 -0.03 -14.27 9.54
C LYS A 54 0.37 -15.54 8.77
N ASN A 55 1.23 -15.41 7.77
CA ASN A 55 1.68 -16.54 6.96
C ASN A 55 2.94 -17.16 7.58
N ALA A 56 2.82 -18.41 8.02
CA ALA A 56 3.90 -19.18 8.65
C ALA A 56 5.07 -19.49 7.71
N ASP A 57 4.89 -19.39 6.38
CA ASP A 57 5.94 -19.70 5.41
C ASP A 57 6.89 -18.51 5.16
N ILE A 58 6.49 -17.28 5.49
CA ILE A 58 7.29 -16.08 5.25
C ILE A 58 8.63 -16.10 5.98
N PRO A 59 8.72 -16.47 7.27
CA PRO A 59 9.98 -16.55 7.97
C PRO A 59 10.99 -17.50 7.28
N ARG A 60 10.51 -18.64 6.82
CA ARG A 60 11.33 -19.60 6.10
C ARG A 60 11.87 -19.05 4.79
N TYR A 61 11.02 -18.39 4.00
CA TYR A 61 11.42 -17.80 2.73
C TYR A 61 12.48 -16.69 2.92
N ILE A 62 12.29 -15.84 3.94
CA ILE A 62 13.24 -14.76 4.26
C ILE A 62 14.56 -15.37 4.78
N PHE A 63 14.50 -16.39 5.62
CA PHE A 63 15.68 -17.12 6.10
C PHE A 63 16.52 -17.66 4.95
N GLU A 64 15.88 -18.37 4.00
CA GLU A 64 16.55 -18.93 2.83
C GLU A 64 17.16 -17.83 1.94
N GLY A 65 16.46 -16.70 1.76
CA GLY A 65 16.94 -15.55 1.01
C GLY A 65 18.16 -14.88 1.65
N VAL A 66 18.12 -14.62 2.96
CA VAL A 66 19.23 -14.04 3.72
C VAL A 66 20.46 -14.95 3.70
N HIS A 67 20.27 -16.23 3.97
CA HIS A 67 21.35 -17.23 3.90
C HIS A 67 21.97 -17.30 2.50
N GLY A 68 21.14 -17.26 1.44
CA GLY A 68 21.60 -17.25 0.06
C GLY A 68 22.50 -16.04 -0.25
N VAL A 69 22.12 -14.85 0.20
CA VAL A 69 22.92 -13.64 0.02
C VAL A 69 24.22 -13.69 0.82
N MET A 70 24.15 -14.06 2.10
CA MET A 70 25.32 -14.09 2.97
C MET A 70 26.36 -15.13 2.53
N LYS A 71 25.95 -16.28 1.99
CA LYS A 71 26.84 -17.31 1.46
C LYS A 71 27.72 -16.80 0.31
N HIS A 72 27.25 -15.83 -0.45
CA HIS A 72 27.98 -15.27 -1.59
C HIS A 72 28.69 -13.94 -1.27
N LEU A 73 28.54 -13.43 -0.04
CA LEU A 73 29.19 -12.18 0.36
C LEU A 73 30.66 -12.44 0.76
N PRO A 74 31.65 -11.85 0.07
CA PRO A 74 33.06 -12.05 0.39
C PRO A 74 33.38 -11.60 1.82
N GLY A 75 34.12 -12.42 2.55
CA GLY A 75 34.56 -12.11 3.92
C GLY A 75 33.69 -12.73 5.02
N VAL A 76 32.46 -13.16 4.74
CA VAL A 76 31.60 -13.85 5.71
C VAL A 76 32.04 -15.30 5.84
N LYS A 77 32.37 -15.74 7.06
CA LYS A 77 32.72 -17.15 7.35
C LYS A 77 31.51 -17.97 7.75
N HIS A 78 30.69 -17.42 8.61
CA HIS A 78 29.45 -18.03 9.08
C HIS A 78 28.37 -16.97 9.25
N CYS A 79 27.10 -17.36 9.08
CA CYS A 79 25.98 -16.45 9.28
C CYS A 79 24.88 -17.14 10.07
N ASP A 80 24.58 -16.59 11.24
CA ASP A 80 23.43 -16.94 12.06
C ASP A 80 22.30 -15.93 11.82
N VAL A 81 21.10 -16.45 11.56
CA VAL A 81 19.91 -15.62 11.33
C VAL A 81 18.88 -15.94 12.39
N ASN A 82 18.66 -15.00 13.28
CA ASN A 82 17.62 -15.08 14.31
C ASN A 82 16.36 -14.41 13.80
N ILE A 83 15.25 -15.15 13.73
CA ILE A 83 13.97 -14.63 13.31
C ILE A 83 12.99 -14.67 14.47
N GLU A 84 12.61 -13.50 14.94
CA GLU A 84 11.47 -13.36 15.84
C GLU A 84 10.21 -13.24 14.99
N HIS A 85 9.41 -14.30 14.92
CA HIS A 85 8.12 -14.29 14.23
C HIS A 85 7.03 -13.87 15.22
N LYS A 86 6.51 -12.67 15.03
CA LYS A 86 5.34 -12.18 15.75
C LYS A 86 4.12 -12.39 14.87
N ALA A 87 3.10 -13.07 15.41
CA ALA A 87 1.77 -12.88 14.83
C ALA A 87 1.50 -11.36 14.90
N PRO A 88 1.08 -10.71 13.79
CA PRO A 88 0.76 -9.30 13.85
C PRO A 88 -0.21 -9.13 15.01
N GLU A 89 0.17 -8.30 15.99
CA GLU A 89 -0.80 -7.86 16.98
C GLU A 89 -1.98 -7.34 16.18
N ALA A 90 -3.16 -7.92 16.40
CA ALA A 90 -4.37 -7.37 15.83
C ALA A 90 -4.38 -5.91 16.29
N LYS A 91 -3.91 -4.98 15.44
CA LYS A 91 -4.18 -3.56 15.65
C LYS A 91 -5.67 -3.55 15.92
N LYS A 92 -6.10 -3.09 17.09
CA LYS A 92 -7.50 -2.93 17.48
C LYS A 92 -8.18 -2.16 16.35
N GLY A 93 -8.79 -2.87 15.45
CA GLY A 93 -9.35 -2.21 14.31
C GLY A 93 -9.95 -3.22 13.37
N ILE A 94 -11.18 -3.07 13.16
CA ILE A 94 -12.17 -3.80 12.42
C ILE A 94 -12.64 -4.98 13.28
N ASN A 95 -13.54 -4.68 14.21
CA ASN A 95 -14.48 -5.67 14.71
C ASN A 95 -15.10 -6.33 13.48
N ASP A 96 -15.01 -7.65 13.38
CA ASP A 96 -15.65 -8.44 12.30
C ASP A 96 -17.19 -8.39 12.34
N ASP A 97 -17.76 -7.54 13.18
CA ASP A 97 -19.19 -7.25 13.22
C ASP A 97 -19.54 -6.26 12.09
N PRO A 98 -20.28 -6.68 11.07
CA PRO A 98 -20.68 -5.83 9.95
C PRO A 98 -21.42 -4.56 10.38
N SER A 99 -22.07 -4.55 11.53
CA SER A 99 -22.79 -3.39 12.07
C SER A 99 -21.85 -2.25 12.52
N THR A 100 -20.57 -2.56 12.77
CA THR A 100 -19.54 -1.59 13.18
C THR A 100 -18.69 -1.08 12.00
N TRP A 101 -18.90 -1.59 10.79
CA TRP A 101 -18.07 -1.26 9.63
C TRP A 101 -18.41 0.11 9.02
N LYS A 102 -19.66 0.54 9.16
CA LYS A 102 -20.08 1.84 8.65
C LYS A 102 -19.61 2.95 9.56
N SER A 103 -18.61 3.70 9.12
CA SER A 103 -18.14 4.86 9.85
C SER A 103 -17.63 5.94 8.90
N SER A 104 -17.51 7.17 9.39
CA SER A 104 -16.94 8.28 8.63
C SER A 104 -15.53 7.95 8.15
N VAL A 105 -15.17 8.43 6.96
CA VAL A 105 -13.81 8.32 6.44
C VAL A 105 -12.92 9.36 7.15
N PRO A 106 -11.83 8.94 7.82
CA PRO A 106 -10.99 9.89 8.56
C PRO A 106 -10.47 11.01 7.65
N GLY A 107 -10.56 12.26 8.12
CA GLY A 107 -10.08 13.43 7.40
C GLY A 107 -10.96 13.88 6.22
N ALA A 108 -12.18 13.36 6.05
CA ALA A 108 -13.14 13.81 5.05
C ALA A 108 -14.42 14.32 5.72
N LYS A 109 -14.86 15.55 5.38
CA LYS A 109 -16.12 16.12 5.89
C LYS A 109 -17.32 15.55 5.15
N HIS A 110 -17.22 15.45 3.82
CA HIS A 110 -18.27 14.92 2.96
C HIS A 110 -17.70 13.85 2.03
N VAL A 111 -18.36 12.70 1.92
CA VAL A 111 -17.97 11.59 1.08
C VAL A 111 -19.03 11.35 0.00
N ILE A 112 -18.64 11.52 -1.26
CA ILE A 112 -19.51 11.36 -2.42
C ILE A 112 -19.00 10.21 -3.29
N ALA A 113 -19.82 9.20 -3.50
CA ALA A 113 -19.50 8.11 -4.41
C ALA A 113 -19.99 8.42 -5.84
N VAL A 114 -19.18 8.04 -6.83
CA VAL A 114 -19.60 8.06 -8.25
C VAL A 114 -19.66 6.62 -8.74
N ALA A 115 -20.84 6.20 -9.15
CA ALA A 115 -21.17 4.83 -9.49
C ALA A 115 -21.71 4.70 -10.93
N SER A 116 -21.63 3.50 -11.49
CA SER A 116 -22.28 3.16 -12.76
C SER A 116 -22.64 1.69 -12.82
N GLY A 117 -23.77 1.36 -13.46
CA GLY A 117 -24.23 -0.02 -13.65
C GLY A 117 -23.39 -0.79 -14.67
N LYS A 118 -22.72 -0.12 -15.61
CA LYS A 118 -21.86 -0.71 -16.65
C LYS A 118 -20.60 0.11 -16.89
N GLY A 119 -19.57 -0.53 -17.44
CA GLY A 119 -18.34 0.16 -17.85
C GLY A 119 -18.54 1.04 -19.09
N GLY A 120 -17.65 2.01 -19.28
CA GLY A 120 -17.59 2.85 -20.49
C GLY A 120 -18.61 3.97 -20.59
N VAL A 121 -19.37 4.27 -19.51
CA VAL A 121 -20.38 5.35 -19.48
C VAL A 121 -19.80 6.73 -19.10
N GLY A 122 -18.49 6.82 -18.85
CA GLY A 122 -17.83 8.06 -18.44
C GLY A 122 -17.80 8.31 -16.93
N LYS A 123 -18.02 7.30 -16.08
CA LYS A 123 -17.99 7.38 -14.62
C LYS A 123 -16.75 8.12 -14.11
N SER A 124 -15.56 7.59 -14.44
CA SER A 124 -14.27 8.17 -14.00
C SER A 124 -14.04 9.58 -14.55
N THR A 125 -14.55 9.87 -15.76
CA THR A 125 -14.55 11.23 -16.31
C THR A 125 -15.37 12.18 -15.45
N VAL A 126 -16.55 11.76 -15.01
CA VAL A 126 -17.39 12.55 -14.09
C VAL A 126 -16.69 12.74 -12.75
N SER A 127 -16.13 11.67 -12.17
CA SER A 127 -15.39 11.73 -10.90
C SER A 127 -14.24 12.72 -10.94
N ALA A 128 -13.40 12.64 -11.97
CA ALA A 128 -12.23 13.52 -12.15
C ALA A 128 -12.64 14.98 -12.32
N ASN A 129 -13.61 15.25 -13.20
CA ASN A 129 -14.08 16.61 -13.44
C ASN A 129 -14.80 17.20 -12.23
N LEU A 130 -15.59 16.42 -11.49
CA LEU A 130 -16.23 16.85 -10.24
C LEU A 130 -15.18 17.25 -9.20
N ALA A 131 -14.16 16.43 -8.99
CA ALA A 131 -13.08 16.71 -8.04
C ALA A 131 -12.32 18.00 -8.41
N VAL A 132 -11.94 18.16 -9.68
CA VAL A 132 -11.23 19.35 -10.15
C VAL A 132 -12.13 20.58 -10.11
N ALA A 133 -13.43 20.47 -10.41
CA ALA A 133 -14.37 21.59 -10.35
C ALA A 133 -14.54 22.09 -8.91
N LEU A 134 -14.71 21.18 -7.94
CA LEU A 134 -14.80 21.54 -6.51
C LEU A 134 -13.51 22.20 -6.03
N SER A 135 -12.33 21.67 -6.44
CA SER A 135 -11.04 22.28 -6.11
C SER A 135 -10.92 23.71 -6.69
N LYS A 136 -11.37 23.93 -7.92
CA LYS A 136 -11.40 25.29 -8.53
C LYS A 136 -12.36 26.25 -7.84
N LEU A 137 -13.38 25.74 -7.16
CA LEU A 137 -14.29 26.53 -6.32
C LEU A 137 -13.70 26.85 -4.94
N GLY A 138 -12.48 26.37 -4.65
CA GLY A 138 -11.76 26.68 -3.41
C GLY A 138 -11.90 25.62 -2.30
N TYR A 139 -12.56 24.50 -2.56
CA TYR A 139 -12.67 23.41 -1.60
C TYR A 139 -11.40 22.54 -1.59
N SER A 140 -11.06 22.01 -0.41
CA SER A 140 -10.06 20.96 -0.28
C SER A 140 -10.67 19.61 -0.69
N VAL A 141 -10.10 18.96 -1.72
CA VAL A 141 -10.71 17.79 -2.35
C VAL A 141 -9.75 16.61 -2.41
N GLY A 142 -10.25 15.45 -1.99
CA GLY A 142 -9.64 14.15 -2.22
C GLY A 142 -10.39 13.36 -3.29
N LEU A 143 -9.66 12.53 -4.04
CA LEU A 143 -10.22 11.60 -5.03
C LEU A 143 -9.56 10.23 -4.85
N VAL A 144 -10.37 9.21 -4.64
CA VAL A 144 -9.93 7.81 -4.57
C VAL A 144 -10.44 7.05 -5.78
N ASP A 145 -9.53 6.45 -6.53
CA ASP A 145 -9.83 5.50 -7.58
C ASP A 145 -9.92 4.09 -6.97
N LEU A 146 -11.12 3.59 -6.83
CA LEU A 146 -11.43 2.27 -6.27
C LEU A 146 -11.66 1.22 -7.36
N ASP A 147 -11.46 1.55 -8.63
CA ASP A 147 -11.45 0.58 -9.73
C ASP A 147 -10.09 -0.10 -9.80
N ILE A 148 -9.92 -1.09 -8.93
CA ILE A 148 -8.65 -1.81 -8.76
C ILE A 148 -8.26 -2.60 -10.01
N TYR A 149 -9.22 -3.01 -10.81
CA TYR A 149 -8.99 -3.81 -12.02
C TYR A 149 -8.71 -2.98 -13.26
N GLY A 150 -9.15 -1.73 -13.29
CA GLY A 150 -8.97 -0.81 -14.40
C GLY A 150 -8.72 0.63 -13.94
N PRO A 151 -7.68 0.86 -13.10
CA PRO A 151 -7.43 2.19 -12.57
C PRO A 151 -7.12 3.17 -13.70
N SER A 152 -7.82 4.29 -13.74
CA SER A 152 -7.72 5.26 -14.83
C SER A 152 -7.27 6.65 -14.38
N MET A 153 -7.30 6.93 -13.08
CA MET A 153 -7.07 8.29 -12.57
C MET A 153 -5.63 8.76 -12.74
N SER A 154 -4.64 7.88 -12.66
CA SER A 154 -3.23 8.24 -12.93
C SER A 154 -3.05 8.78 -14.34
N LEU A 155 -3.70 8.15 -15.34
CA LEU A 155 -3.68 8.60 -16.73
C LEU A 155 -4.45 9.91 -16.90
N MET A 156 -5.66 10.02 -16.31
CA MET A 156 -6.53 11.19 -16.45
C MET A 156 -5.92 12.45 -15.81
N PHE A 157 -5.23 12.29 -14.69
CA PHE A 157 -4.53 13.38 -14.01
C PHE A 157 -3.11 13.62 -14.55
N GLY A 158 -2.62 12.79 -15.48
CA GLY A 158 -1.31 12.93 -16.09
C GLY A 158 -0.14 12.82 -15.10
N THR A 159 -0.34 12.09 -14.00
CA THR A 159 0.69 11.91 -12.96
C THR A 159 1.16 10.46 -12.86
N LYS A 160 2.48 10.30 -12.65
CA LYS A 160 3.13 9.01 -12.35
C LYS A 160 3.78 9.06 -10.96
N GLU A 161 3.57 10.13 -10.21
CA GLU A 161 4.07 10.29 -8.86
C GLU A 161 3.46 9.22 -7.96
N ARG A 162 4.29 8.63 -7.09
CA ARG A 162 3.84 7.56 -6.20
C ARG A 162 3.40 8.12 -4.86
N PRO A 163 2.29 7.64 -4.31
CA PRO A 163 1.91 7.94 -2.94
C PRO A 163 3.03 7.56 -1.96
N GLY A 164 3.31 8.45 -1.03
CA GLY A 164 4.22 8.18 0.09
C GLY A 164 3.54 7.41 1.20
N ALA A 165 4.28 7.19 2.30
CA ALA A 165 3.72 6.75 3.57
C ALA A 165 4.28 7.63 4.68
N ASN A 166 3.47 7.94 5.70
CA ASN A 166 3.90 8.65 6.90
C ASN A 166 4.39 7.66 7.98
N GLU A 167 4.79 8.19 9.12
CA GLU A 167 5.28 7.40 10.28
C GLU A 167 4.22 6.44 10.86
N ASN A 168 2.94 6.68 10.58
CA ASN A 168 1.82 5.84 11.02
C ASN A 168 1.44 4.77 9.97
N ASP A 169 2.24 4.58 8.92
CA ASP A 169 1.95 3.71 7.78
C ASP A 169 0.69 4.12 6.98
N GLU A 170 0.25 5.39 7.08
CA GLU A 170 -0.84 5.90 6.27
C GLU A 170 -0.32 6.36 4.92
N PHE A 171 -1.08 6.12 3.85
CA PHE A 171 -0.75 6.64 2.53
C PHE A 171 -0.82 8.16 2.52
N ILE A 172 0.21 8.80 1.98
CA ILE A 172 0.20 10.23 1.65
C ILE A 172 -0.26 10.35 0.20
N PRO A 173 -1.46 10.90 -0.07
CA PRO A 173 -1.96 11.03 -1.43
C PRO A 173 -1.09 11.98 -2.27
N VAL A 174 -1.05 11.74 -3.57
CA VAL A 174 -0.38 12.62 -4.53
C VAL A 174 -1.27 13.85 -4.78
N THR A 175 -0.68 15.02 -4.98
CA THR A 175 -1.44 16.21 -5.34
C THR A 175 -1.29 16.51 -6.83
N ALA A 176 -2.39 16.49 -7.57
CA ALA A 176 -2.44 16.85 -8.98
C ALA A 176 -3.66 17.72 -9.27
N HIS A 177 -3.49 18.79 -10.04
CA HIS A 177 -4.55 19.76 -10.37
C HIS A 177 -5.34 20.30 -9.16
N GLY A 178 -4.67 20.43 -7.99
CA GLY A 178 -5.28 20.88 -6.74
C GLY A 178 -6.10 19.82 -6.01
N VAL A 179 -6.10 18.57 -6.47
CA VAL A 179 -6.81 17.42 -5.88
C VAL A 179 -5.81 16.47 -5.26
N LYS A 180 -6.07 15.99 -4.05
CA LYS A 180 -5.33 14.90 -3.40
C LYS A 180 -5.82 13.57 -3.98
N LEU A 181 -4.95 12.87 -4.69
CA LEU A 181 -5.29 11.69 -5.49
C LEU A 181 -4.66 10.43 -4.90
N LEU A 182 -5.46 9.37 -4.77
CA LEU A 182 -4.99 8.02 -4.51
C LEU A 182 -5.62 7.04 -5.51
N SER A 183 -4.80 6.22 -6.17
CA SER A 183 -5.23 5.22 -7.15
C SER A 183 -4.30 4.01 -7.11
N MET A 184 -4.85 2.82 -7.34
CA MET A 184 -4.04 1.61 -7.55
C MET A 184 -3.06 1.76 -8.70
N GLY A 185 -3.42 2.51 -9.75
CA GLY A 185 -2.53 2.80 -10.87
C GLY A 185 -1.27 3.58 -10.50
N LEU A 186 -1.23 4.22 -9.32
CA LEU A 186 -0.04 4.91 -8.80
C LEU A 186 0.81 4.03 -7.87
N LEU A 187 0.26 2.91 -7.39
CA LEU A 187 0.93 1.99 -6.46
C LEU A 187 1.59 0.80 -7.16
N ILE A 188 1.05 0.39 -8.29
CA ILE A 188 1.49 -0.81 -9.03
C ILE A 188 2.37 -0.39 -10.21
N ASN A 189 3.45 -1.14 -10.49
CA ASN A 189 4.18 -0.96 -11.74
C ASN A 189 3.39 -1.62 -12.89
N GLU A 190 3.37 -1.00 -14.06
CA GLU A 190 2.75 -1.55 -15.28
C GLU A 190 3.32 -2.92 -15.69
N SER A 191 4.54 -3.24 -15.21
CA SER A 191 5.25 -4.50 -15.46
C SER A 191 4.90 -5.63 -14.48
N ASP A 192 4.24 -5.33 -13.38
CA ASP A 192 3.93 -6.33 -12.36
C ASP A 192 2.51 -6.88 -12.59
N PRO A 193 2.35 -8.15 -13.04
CA PRO A 193 1.04 -8.75 -13.18
C PRO A 193 0.43 -9.01 -11.79
N VAL A 194 -0.24 -8.00 -11.24
CA VAL A 194 -0.95 -8.17 -9.97
C VAL A 194 -2.29 -8.84 -10.24
N ALA A 195 -2.33 -10.14 -10.07
CA ALA A 195 -3.59 -10.88 -10.01
C ALA A 195 -4.29 -10.54 -8.68
N VAL A 196 -4.98 -9.40 -8.63
CA VAL A 196 -5.78 -9.02 -7.47
C VAL A 196 -7.03 -9.89 -7.43
N ARG A 197 -7.06 -10.87 -6.53
CA ARG A 197 -8.26 -11.68 -6.26
C ARG A 197 -9.23 -10.92 -5.36
N GLY A 198 -10.53 -11.24 -5.42
CA GLY A 198 -11.60 -10.54 -4.69
C GLY A 198 -11.30 -10.18 -3.22
N PRO A 199 -10.83 -11.11 -2.37
CA PRO A 199 -10.50 -10.79 -0.98
C PRO A 199 -9.39 -9.75 -0.82
N LEU A 200 -8.43 -9.73 -1.75
CA LEU A 200 -7.34 -8.74 -1.74
C LEU A 200 -7.85 -7.36 -2.20
N ALA A 201 -8.74 -7.32 -3.19
CA ALA A 201 -9.40 -6.09 -3.64
C ALA A 201 -10.17 -5.42 -2.50
N THR A 202 -10.98 -6.18 -1.77
CA THR A 202 -11.70 -5.71 -0.58
C THR A 202 -10.77 -5.11 0.46
N ARG A 203 -9.62 -5.73 0.71
CA ARG A 203 -8.61 -5.23 1.65
C ARG A 203 -8.01 -3.90 1.19
N TYR A 204 -7.71 -3.74 -0.10
CA TYR A 204 -7.22 -2.47 -0.65
C TYR A 204 -8.26 -1.36 -0.52
N VAL A 205 -9.53 -1.65 -0.81
CA VAL A 205 -10.63 -0.69 -0.60
C VAL A 205 -10.67 -0.21 0.85
N GLN A 206 -10.60 -1.12 1.82
CA GLN A 206 -10.56 -0.77 3.24
C GLN A 206 -9.36 0.09 3.60
N GLN A 207 -8.18 -0.22 3.08
CA GLN A 207 -6.97 0.57 3.28
C GLN A 207 -7.10 1.98 2.70
N PHE A 208 -7.67 2.12 1.49
CA PHE A 208 -7.85 3.41 0.83
C PHE A 208 -8.90 4.28 1.52
N LEU A 209 -9.86 3.69 2.22
CA LEU A 209 -10.84 4.43 2.99
C LEU A 209 -10.38 4.77 4.41
N ARG A 210 -9.47 3.96 5.01
CA ARG A 210 -9.14 4.05 6.44
C ARG A 210 -7.72 4.50 6.74
N ASN A 211 -6.79 4.23 5.84
CA ASN A 211 -5.37 4.35 6.11
C ASN A 211 -4.70 5.38 5.19
N VAL A 212 -5.34 6.54 5.04
CA VAL A 212 -4.87 7.64 4.18
C VAL A 212 -4.88 8.95 4.95
N ALA A 213 -3.77 9.66 4.91
CA ALA A 213 -3.62 10.99 5.49
C ALA A 213 -4.27 12.06 4.59
N TRP A 214 -5.59 12.12 4.55
CA TRP A 214 -6.33 13.11 3.74
C TRP A 214 -6.12 14.55 4.23
N GLY A 215 -5.89 14.76 5.56
CA GLY A 215 -5.63 16.07 6.13
C GLY A 215 -6.78 17.04 5.92
N ASP A 216 -7.96 16.70 6.44
CA ASP A 216 -9.16 17.57 6.51
C ASP A 216 -9.65 18.09 5.15
N VAL A 217 -9.97 17.16 4.23
CA VAL A 217 -10.62 17.51 2.96
C VAL A 217 -12.10 17.83 3.17
N ASP A 218 -12.60 18.85 2.45
CA ASP A 218 -14.03 19.19 2.47
C ASP A 218 -14.86 18.13 1.74
N PHE A 219 -14.34 17.62 0.61
CA PHE A 219 -14.99 16.58 -0.18
C PHE A 219 -14.01 15.45 -0.49
N LEU A 220 -14.44 14.20 -0.28
CA LEU A 220 -13.77 13.01 -0.77
C LEU A 220 -14.66 12.36 -1.84
N ILE A 221 -14.16 12.29 -3.07
CA ILE A 221 -14.84 11.66 -4.18
C ILE A 221 -14.33 10.23 -4.30
N LEU A 222 -15.25 9.26 -4.31
CA LEU A 222 -14.94 7.85 -4.50
C LEU A 222 -15.35 7.44 -5.91
N ASP A 223 -14.39 7.16 -6.78
CA ASP A 223 -14.63 6.60 -8.11
C ASP A 223 -14.77 5.08 -7.98
N LEU A 224 -16.01 4.57 -8.00
CA LEU A 224 -16.31 3.16 -7.78
C LEU A 224 -16.00 2.32 -9.03
N PRO A 225 -15.68 1.02 -8.92
CA PRO A 225 -15.65 0.14 -10.07
C PRO A 225 -17.03 0.06 -10.73
N PRO A 226 -17.12 -0.28 -12.04
CA PRO A 226 -18.42 -0.46 -12.69
C PRO A 226 -19.15 -1.71 -12.20
N GLY A 227 -20.48 -1.70 -12.24
CA GLY A 227 -21.33 -2.86 -11.91
C GLY A 227 -21.89 -2.82 -10.48
N THR A 228 -22.28 -3.99 -9.97
CA THR A 228 -22.98 -4.17 -8.69
C THR A 228 -22.38 -5.30 -7.85
N GLY A 229 -21.06 -5.48 -7.90
CA GLY A 229 -20.35 -6.59 -7.26
C GLY A 229 -20.00 -6.36 -5.79
N ASP A 230 -19.21 -7.27 -5.24
CA ASP A 230 -18.82 -7.29 -3.82
C ASP A 230 -18.04 -6.04 -3.38
N ILE A 231 -17.30 -5.43 -4.29
CA ILE A 231 -16.53 -4.22 -3.98
C ILE A 231 -17.44 -3.05 -3.69
N GLN A 232 -18.49 -2.83 -4.50
CA GLN A 232 -19.47 -1.78 -4.26
C GLN A 232 -20.20 -2.00 -2.92
N LEU A 233 -20.61 -3.23 -2.63
CA LEU A 233 -21.20 -3.58 -1.33
C LEU A 233 -20.23 -3.29 -0.18
N THR A 234 -18.98 -3.67 -0.32
CA THR A 234 -17.95 -3.38 0.70
C THR A 234 -17.83 -1.88 0.96
N ILE A 235 -17.80 -1.05 -0.09
CA ILE A 235 -17.67 0.41 0.04
C ILE A 235 -18.86 0.98 0.80
N VAL A 236 -20.10 0.63 0.39
CA VAL A 236 -21.31 1.11 1.03
C VAL A 236 -21.45 0.64 2.49
N GLN A 237 -20.92 -0.53 2.80
CA GLN A 237 -20.88 -1.06 4.17
C GLN A 237 -19.78 -0.43 5.01
N THR A 238 -18.66 -0.03 4.41
CA THR A 238 -17.46 0.46 5.11
C THR A 238 -17.44 1.97 5.28
N ALA A 239 -17.95 2.74 4.31
CA ALA A 239 -17.95 4.20 4.32
C ALA A 239 -19.35 4.75 4.55
N GLU A 240 -19.42 5.79 5.39
CA GLU A 240 -20.60 6.65 5.48
C GLU A 240 -20.57 7.62 4.29
N LEU A 241 -21.56 7.48 3.40
CA LEU A 241 -21.67 8.31 2.20
C LEU A 241 -22.71 9.39 2.40
N ASP A 242 -22.37 10.65 2.11
CA ASP A 242 -23.31 11.79 2.08
C ASP A 242 -24.18 11.77 0.82
N GLY A 243 -23.64 11.20 -0.28
CA GLY A 243 -24.37 11.12 -1.54
C GLY A 243 -23.74 10.16 -2.55
N VAL A 244 -24.55 9.83 -3.57
CA VAL A 244 -24.10 9.00 -4.70
C VAL A 244 -24.52 9.66 -6.01
N VAL A 245 -23.57 9.83 -6.92
CA VAL A 245 -23.79 10.23 -8.30
C VAL A 245 -23.82 8.98 -9.18
N VAL A 246 -24.95 8.69 -9.81
CA VAL A 246 -25.06 7.55 -10.72
C VAL A 246 -24.94 8.02 -12.16
N VAL A 247 -23.90 7.52 -12.85
CA VAL A 247 -23.62 7.83 -14.26
C VAL A 247 -24.21 6.73 -15.13
N THR A 248 -25.05 7.11 -16.08
CA THR A 248 -25.73 6.19 -17.00
C THR A 248 -25.81 6.75 -18.41
N THR A 249 -25.97 5.87 -19.39
CA THR A 249 -26.22 6.19 -20.82
C THR A 249 -27.40 5.36 -21.29
#